data_d1bf3a9105b571d25b28686ff2dd753f
#
_entry.id   d1bf3a9105b571d25b28686ff2dd753f
#
_cell.length_a   1.000
_cell.length_b   1.000
_cell.length_c   1.000
_cell.angle_alpha   90.00
_cell.angle_beta   90.00
_cell.angle_gamma   90.00
#
_symmetry.space_group_name_H-M   'P 1'
#
loop_
_entity.id
_entity.type
_entity.pdbx_description
1 polymer ?
#
loop_
_entity_poly.entity_id
_entity_poly.type
_entity_poly.pdbx_seq_one_letter_code
_entity_poly.pdbx_strand_id
1 'polypeptide(L)'
;MLVTVADLTKYMDIRFSNRQEEAAEFVLEGLQSELEGYLRRPVEPTEFTETYIMDSNFVGVPTSAFFYNETLDTTLNTSTYLMPPNTVYLRNSPVVTVTSVTIRPQTATTGVEQTEGLDYTVRRYGIDLYRAYANDEITVEYTAGLDGSAIKVFKLLILRAATREMQNMHDDVVGIKDLETRNVAPLETGFTERELLSVKRWKRIRIA
;
A
#
# COMPACT_ATOMS: atom_id res chain seq x y z
N MET A 1 -4.49 2.35 -13.12
CA MET A 1 -3.22 2.92 -13.66
C MET A 1 -3.23 4.43 -13.52
N LEU A 2 -2.20 5.00 -12.90
CA LEU A 2 -2.14 6.43 -12.54
C LEU A 2 -1.98 7.37 -13.74
N VAL A 3 -1.29 6.91 -14.77
CA VAL A 3 -1.02 7.65 -16.02
C VAL A 3 -1.48 6.82 -17.21
N THR A 4 -2.26 7.42 -18.09
CA THR A 4 -2.76 6.77 -19.29
C THR A 4 -1.87 7.09 -20.52
N VAL A 5 -1.98 6.28 -21.58
CA VAL A 5 -1.32 6.56 -22.87
C VAL A 5 -1.77 7.91 -23.43
N ALA A 6 -3.03 8.31 -23.23
CA ALA A 6 -3.53 9.61 -23.62
C ALA A 6 -2.84 10.77 -22.87
N ASP A 7 -2.54 10.58 -21.57
CA ASP A 7 -1.76 11.55 -20.80
C ASP A 7 -0.34 11.69 -21.36
N LEU A 8 0.29 10.56 -21.73
CA LEU A 8 1.64 10.54 -22.30
C LEU A 8 1.67 11.20 -23.69
N THR A 9 0.73 10.87 -24.56
CA THR A 9 0.56 11.47 -25.89
C THR A 9 0.43 13.00 -25.77
N LYS A 10 -0.40 13.45 -24.84
CA LYS A 10 -0.58 14.88 -24.57
C LYS A 10 0.68 15.55 -24.00
N TYR A 11 1.41 14.83 -23.14
CA TYR A 11 2.64 15.36 -22.53
C TYR A 11 3.78 15.48 -23.53
N MET A 12 3.90 14.53 -24.45
CA MET A 12 4.93 14.51 -25.51
C MET A 12 4.55 15.34 -26.73
N ASP A 13 3.28 15.74 -26.87
CA ASP A 13 2.71 16.41 -28.04
C ASP A 13 2.94 15.64 -29.36
N ILE A 14 2.81 14.31 -29.32
CA ILE A 14 2.97 13.43 -30.49
C ILE A 14 1.79 12.48 -30.59
N ARG A 15 1.56 11.94 -31.79
CA ARG A 15 0.60 10.85 -32.00
C ARG A 15 1.33 9.53 -32.10
N PHE A 16 0.91 8.56 -31.31
CA PHE A 16 1.41 7.20 -31.39
C PHE A 16 0.69 6.41 -32.48
N SER A 17 1.38 5.47 -33.10
CA SER A 17 0.77 4.37 -33.85
C SER A 17 0.24 3.31 -32.87
N ASN A 18 -0.67 2.43 -33.30
CA ASN A 18 -1.23 1.37 -32.46
C ASN A 18 -0.13 0.54 -31.75
N ARG A 19 0.95 0.21 -32.46
CA ARG A 19 2.07 -0.53 -31.89
C ARG A 19 2.83 0.26 -30.82
N GLN A 20 2.94 1.56 -30.99
CA GLN A 20 3.57 2.46 -30.00
C GLN A 20 2.65 2.67 -28.80
N GLU A 21 1.33 2.66 -28.98
CA GLU A 21 0.37 2.72 -27.88
C GLU A 21 0.47 1.48 -26.98
N GLU A 22 0.51 0.28 -27.58
CA GLU A 22 0.73 -0.99 -26.82
C GLU A 22 2.07 -0.97 -26.05
N ALA A 23 3.13 -0.50 -26.70
CA ALA A 23 4.43 -0.37 -26.05
C ALA A 23 4.41 0.67 -24.93
N ALA A 24 3.75 1.80 -25.12
CA ALA A 24 3.61 2.85 -24.12
C ALA A 24 2.81 2.38 -22.91
N GLU A 25 1.75 1.60 -23.11
CA GLU A 25 0.97 1.00 -22.02
C GLU A 25 1.84 0.10 -21.14
N PHE A 26 2.60 -0.80 -21.78
CA PHE A 26 3.54 -1.69 -21.07
C PHE A 26 4.61 -0.91 -20.28
N VAL A 27 5.18 0.16 -20.87
CA VAL A 27 6.16 1.02 -20.19
C VAL A 27 5.55 1.74 -19.00
N LEU A 28 4.33 2.26 -19.13
CA LEU A 28 3.63 2.97 -18.05
C LEU A 28 3.30 2.04 -16.88
N GLU A 29 2.86 0.81 -17.16
CA GLU A 29 2.61 -0.21 -16.13
C GLU A 29 3.92 -0.61 -15.42
N GLY A 30 4.98 -0.83 -16.16
CA GLY A 30 6.30 -1.15 -15.61
C GLY A 30 6.84 -0.06 -14.68
N LEU A 31 6.76 1.20 -15.11
CA LEU A 31 7.19 2.35 -14.31
C LEU A 31 6.31 2.56 -13.07
N GLN A 32 4.99 2.35 -13.17
CA GLN A 32 4.13 2.40 -11.99
C GLN A 32 4.54 1.32 -10.98
N SER A 33 4.77 0.10 -11.43
CA SER A 33 5.22 -1.03 -10.60
C SER A 33 6.57 -0.74 -9.94
N GLU A 34 7.54 -0.16 -10.68
CA GLU A 34 8.83 0.26 -10.14
C GLU A 34 8.68 1.31 -9.05
N LEU A 35 7.83 2.32 -9.27
CA LEU A 35 7.55 3.36 -8.29
C LEU A 35 6.93 2.78 -7.01
N GLU A 36 5.96 1.88 -7.14
CA GLU A 36 5.33 1.17 -6.02
C GLU A 36 6.34 0.31 -5.24
N GLY A 37 7.22 -0.39 -5.95
CA GLY A 37 8.33 -1.15 -5.39
C GLY A 37 9.27 -0.25 -4.58
N TYR A 38 9.64 0.93 -5.10
CA TYR A 38 10.45 1.90 -4.39
C TYR A 38 9.75 2.46 -3.15
N LEU A 39 8.47 2.84 -3.28
CA LEU A 39 7.66 3.39 -2.19
C LEU A 39 7.26 2.32 -1.16
N ARG A 40 7.33 1.03 -1.53
CA ARG A 40 6.88 -0.12 -0.73
C ARG A 40 5.40 -0.02 -0.34
N ARG A 41 4.60 0.52 -1.22
CA ARG A 41 3.15 0.65 -1.08
C ARG A 41 2.50 0.98 -2.42
N PRO A 42 1.24 0.59 -2.65
CA PRO A 42 0.53 0.97 -3.85
C PRO A 42 0.34 2.48 -3.94
N VAL A 43 0.46 3.03 -5.15
CA VAL A 43 0.24 4.45 -5.43
C VAL A 43 -1.23 4.77 -5.66
N GLU A 44 -2.05 3.75 -5.91
CA GLU A 44 -3.50 3.86 -6.02
C GLU A 44 -4.17 2.99 -4.96
N PRO A 45 -5.36 3.36 -4.46
CA PRO A 45 -6.12 2.51 -3.55
C PRO A 45 -6.39 1.14 -4.19
N THR A 46 -5.92 0.09 -3.55
CA THR A 46 -6.03 -1.29 -4.02
C THR A 46 -6.63 -2.16 -2.93
N GLU A 47 -7.45 -3.12 -3.30
CA GLU A 47 -8.07 -4.07 -2.39
C GLU A 47 -7.10 -5.16 -1.97
N PHE A 48 -7.12 -5.49 -0.68
CA PHE A 48 -6.30 -6.53 -0.07
C PHE A 48 -7.14 -7.40 0.84
N THR A 49 -6.83 -8.69 0.86
CA THR A 49 -7.31 -9.63 1.85
C THR A 49 -6.10 -10.20 2.58
N GLU A 50 -6.03 -9.99 3.88
CA GLU A 50 -4.91 -10.47 4.70
C GLU A 50 -5.42 -11.25 5.90
N THR A 51 -4.72 -12.32 6.22
CA THR A 51 -5.04 -13.16 7.38
C THR A 51 -3.89 -13.12 8.38
N TYR A 52 -4.24 -12.93 9.64
CA TYR A 52 -3.33 -12.84 10.77
C TYR A 52 -3.72 -13.86 11.84
N ILE A 53 -2.73 -14.38 12.53
CA ILE A 53 -2.96 -15.18 13.73
C ILE A 53 -2.56 -14.30 14.91
N MET A 54 -3.47 -14.16 15.88
CA MET A 54 -3.19 -13.39 17.08
C MET A 54 -2.17 -14.13 17.94
N ASP A 55 -0.99 -13.52 18.13
CA ASP A 55 0.06 -14.11 18.97
C ASP A 55 -0.38 -14.11 20.43
N SER A 56 -0.05 -15.19 21.13
CA SER A 56 -0.27 -15.33 22.60
C SER A 56 0.44 -14.23 23.41
N ASN A 57 1.52 -13.66 22.88
CA ASN A 57 2.23 -12.55 23.50
C ASN A 57 1.53 -11.19 23.35
N PHE A 58 0.57 -11.09 22.43
CA PHE A 58 -0.24 -9.88 22.21
C PHE A 58 -1.46 -9.78 23.11
N VAL A 59 -1.78 -10.82 23.85
CA VAL A 59 -2.72 -10.71 24.98
C VAL A 59 -2.01 -9.96 26.11
N GLY A 60 -1.61 -8.76 25.78
CA GLY A 60 -0.91 -7.86 26.69
C GLY A 60 -1.85 -7.14 27.62
N VAL A 61 -2.74 -7.87 28.25
CA VAL A 61 -3.24 -7.41 29.51
C VAL A 61 -2.30 -8.02 30.56
N PRO A 62 -1.45 -7.20 31.20
CA PRO A 62 -0.79 -7.70 32.39
C PRO A 62 -1.90 -8.25 33.29
N THR A 63 -1.84 -9.54 33.58
CA THR A 63 -2.76 -10.20 34.52
C THR A 63 -2.91 -9.41 35.83
N SER A 64 -1.92 -8.61 36.16
CA SER A 64 -1.96 -7.67 37.29
C SER A 64 -2.97 -6.50 37.10
N ALA A 65 -3.38 -6.15 35.91
CA ALA A 65 -4.39 -5.11 35.73
C ALA A 65 -5.81 -5.60 36.02
N PHE A 66 -6.04 -6.91 35.97
CA PHE A 66 -7.34 -7.51 36.33
C PHE A 66 -7.61 -7.58 37.81
N PHE A 67 -6.59 -7.62 38.64
CA PHE A 67 -6.76 -7.85 40.09
C PHE A 67 -6.95 -6.56 40.88
N TYR A 68 -6.75 -5.40 40.28
CA TYR A 68 -6.85 -4.15 41.02
C TYR A 68 -8.26 -3.63 41.23
N ASN A 69 -9.26 -4.20 40.59
CA ASN A 69 -10.64 -3.70 40.69
C ASN A 69 -11.62 -4.61 41.47
N GLU A 70 -11.17 -5.72 42.02
CA GLU A 70 -12.05 -6.54 42.83
C GLU A 70 -12.35 -5.97 44.24
N THR A 71 -11.64 -4.93 44.66
CA THR A 71 -11.83 -4.32 45.99
C THR A 71 -12.44 -2.93 45.96
N LEU A 72 -12.72 -2.38 44.83
CA LEU A 72 -13.30 -1.04 44.72
C LEU A 72 -14.74 -1.13 44.15
N ASP A 73 -15.65 -1.10 45.04
CA ASP A 73 -17.05 -0.73 44.88
C ASP A 73 -17.94 -1.67 44.07
N THR A 74 -18.62 -2.53 44.84
CA THR A 74 -19.71 -3.42 44.36
C THR A 74 -20.96 -2.67 43.86
N THR A 75 -20.97 -1.35 43.82
CA THR A 75 -22.09 -0.54 43.38
C THR A 75 -21.95 -0.04 41.94
N LEU A 76 -20.77 -0.09 41.33
CA LEU A 76 -20.59 0.21 39.92
C LEU A 76 -20.58 -1.09 39.10
N ASN A 77 -21.76 -1.59 38.84
CA ASN A 77 -22.02 -2.78 38.02
C ASN A 77 -21.79 -2.55 36.51
N THR A 78 -20.93 -1.63 36.19
CA THR A 78 -20.43 -1.35 34.83
C THR A 78 -18.93 -1.30 34.86
N SER A 79 -18.26 -2.36 35.29
CA SER A 79 -16.87 -2.55 34.90
C SER A 79 -16.82 -2.87 33.41
N THR A 80 -16.94 -1.82 32.63
CA THR A 80 -16.45 -1.85 31.25
C THR A 80 -14.95 -2.00 31.39
N TYR A 81 -14.48 -3.24 31.44
CA TYR A 81 -13.06 -3.53 31.34
C TYR A 81 -12.67 -3.03 29.92
N LEU A 82 -12.17 -1.82 29.86
CA LEU A 82 -11.49 -1.29 28.69
C LEU A 82 -10.18 -2.07 28.58
N MET A 83 -10.26 -3.27 28.01
CA MET A 83 -9.05 -3.93 27.53
C MET A 83 -8.41 -2.98 26.52
N PRO A 84 -7.10 -2.73 26.62
CA PRO A 84 -6.45 -2.00 25.55
C PRO A 84 -6.70 -2.77 24.25
N PRO A 85 -7.14 -2.11 23.19
CA PRO A 85 -7.46 -2.77 21.94
C PRO A 85 -6.22 -3.49 21.42
N ASN A 86 -6.38 -4.70 20.93
CA ASN A 86 -5.34 -5.42 20.24
C ASN A 86 -5.17 -4.83 18.86
N THR A 87 -4.05 -4.16 18.60
CA THR A 87 -3.82 -3.53 17.30
C THR A 87 -3.22 -4.53 16.31
N VAL A 88 -3.91 -4.78 15.22
CA VAL A 88 -3.40 -5.52 14.07
C VAL A 88 -2.87 -4.54 13.04
N TYR A 89 -1.55 -4.55 12.82
CA TYR A 89 -0.91 -3.73 11.81
C TYR A 89 -1.02 -4.39 10.44
N LEU A 90 -1.72 -3.74 9.53
CA LEU A 90 -1.89 -4.22 8.16
C LEU A 90 -0.62 -4.01 7.34
N ARG A 91 -0.33 -4.95 6.43
CA ARG A 91 0.88 -4.90 5.59
C ARG A 91 0.87 -3.74 4.63
N ASN A 92 -0.31 -3.37 4.15
CA ASN A 92 -0.47 -2.25 3.23
C ASN A 92 -1.09 -1.05 3.94
N SER A 93 -0.49 0.12 3.76
CA SER A 93 -0.90 1.36 4.43
C SER A 93 -0.55 2.58 3.58
N PRO A 94 -1.28 3.70 3.70
CA PRO A 94 -2.38 3.95 4.63
C PRO A 94 -3.63 3.15 4.29
N VAL A 95 -4.37 2.77 5.31
CA VAL A 95 -5.70 2.16 5.15
C VAL A 95 -6.68 3.26 4.73
N VAL A 96 -7.44 3.01 3.68
CA VAL A 96 -8.46 3.92 3.15
C VAL A 96 -9.83 3.53 3.70
N THR A 97 -10.21 2.26 3.51
CA THR A 97 -11.47 1.69 4.00
C THR A 97 -11.23 0.24 4.41
N VAL A 98 -12.00 -0.24 5.38
CA VAL A 98 -12.08 -1.66 5.73
C VAL A 98 -13.45 -2.15 5.28
N THR A 99 -13.46 -3.20 4.47
CA THR A 99 -14.69 -3.78 3.90
C THR A 99 -15.29 -4.80 4.85
N SER A 100 -14.45 -5.70 5.37
CA SER A 100 -14.88 -6.70 6.35
C SER A 100 -13.74 -7.07 7.30
N VAL A 101 -14.10 -7.44 8.52
CA VAL A 101 -13.20 -8.03 9.51
C VAL A 101 -13.88 -9.28 10.04
N THR A 102 -13.24 -10.42 9.86
CA THR A 102 -13.75 -11.71 10.34
C THR A 102 -12.78 -12.30 11.34
N ILE A 103 -13.29 -12.69 12.51
CA ILE A 103 -12.50 -13.40 13.54
C ILE A 103 -12.98 -14.84 13.60
N ARG A 104 -12.04 -15.77 13.42
CA ARG A 104 -12.28 -17.19 13.59
C ARG A 104 -11.55 -17.68 14.84
N PRO A 105 -12.29 -17.98 15.92
CA PRO A 105 -11.70 -18.59 17.13
C PRO A 105 -11.03 -19.91 16.80
N GLN A 106 -9.94 -20.24 17.50
CA GLN A 106 -9.19 -21.48 17.27
C GLN A 106 -10.07 -22.75 17.35
N THR A 107 -11.12 -22.72 18.14
CA THR A 107 -12.03 -23.86 18.35
C THR A 107 -13.19 -23.89 17.34
N ALA A 108 -13.34 -22.86 16.52
CA ALA A 108 -14.45 -22.73 15.57
C ALA A 108 -14.01 -23.05 14.13
N THR A 109 -14.93 -23.62 13.36
CA THR A 109 -14.72 -23.90 11.93
C THR A 109 -15.11 -22.70 11.05
N THR A 110 -15.94 -21.80 11.57
CA THR A 110 -16.44 -20.63 10.85
C THR A 110 -16.04 -19.35 11.57
N GLY A 111 -15.68 -18.34 10.80
CA GLY A 111 -15.41 -16.99 11.31
C GLY A 111 -16.70 -16.22 11.59
N VAL A 112 -16.61 -15.25 12.47
CA VAL A 112 -17.68 -14.32 12.82
C VAL A 112 -17.27 -12.93 12.33
N GLU A 113 -18.14 -12.32 11.53
CA GLU A 113 -17.93 -10.96 11.04
C GLU A 113 -18.09 -9.96 12.19
N GLN A 114 -17.19 -8.98 12.22
CA GLN A 114 -17.11 -7.96 13.26
C GLN A 114 -17.71 -6.65 12.78
N THR A 115 -18.23 -5.85 13.68
CA THR A 115 -18.87 -4.57 13.37
C THR A 115 -17.95 -3.41 13.75
N GLU A 116 -17.72 -2.49 12.79
CA GLU A 116 -16.96 -1.28 13.06
C GLU A 116 -17.65 -0.40 14.13
N GLY A 117 -16.83 0.13 15.04
CA GLY A 117 -17.29 0.95 16.15
C GLY A 117 -17.76 0.15 17.38
N LEU A 118 -18.14 -1.14 17.24
CA LEU A 118 -18.48 -2.04 18.35
C LEU A 118 -17.38 -3.03 18.67
N ASP A 119 -16.86 -3.69 17.67
CA ASP A 119 -15.89 -4.77 17.81
C ASP A 119 -14.48 -4.35 17.39
N TYR A 120 -14.38 -3.37 16.48
CA TYR A 120 -13.10 -2.82 16.06
C TYR A 120 -13.19 -1.34 15.68
N THR A 121 -12.03 -0.70 15.60
CA THR A 121 -11.86 0.67 15.06
C THR A 121 -10.73 0.69 14.04
N VAL A 122 -10.96 1.40 12.94
CA VAL A 122 -9.98 1.56 11.87
C VAL A 122 -8.96 2.62 12.25
N ARG A 123 -7.68 2.30 12.05
CA ARG A 123 -6.53 3.21 12.18
C ARG A 123 -5.83 3.37 10.85
N ARG A 124 -5.04 4.42 10.74
CA ARG A 124 -4.27 4.71 9.52
C ARG A 124 -3.37 3.55 9.05
N TYR A 125 -2.90 2.72 9.98
CA TYR A 125 -1.93 1.66 9.70
C TYR A 125 -2.43 0.27 10.10
N GLY A 126 -3.68 0.15 10.52
CA GLY A 126 -4.22 -1.11 11.01
C GLY A 126 -5.60 -0.97 11.60
N ILE A 127 -5.99 -1.95 12.38
CA ILE A 127 -7.25 -2.00 13.11
C ILE A 127 -7.02 -2.30 14.58
N ASP A 128 -7.77 -1.65 15.45
CA ASP A 128 -7.83 -1.96 16.88
C ASP A 128 -9.02 -2.88 17.13
N LEU A 129 -8.77 -4.08 17.59
CA LEU A 129 -9.79 -5.07 17.94
C LEU A 129 -10.07 -5.03 19.43
N TYR A 130 -11.34 -4.97 19.80
CA TYR A 130 -11.75 -4.95 21.23
C TYR A 130 -11.93 -6.35 21.82
N ARG A 131 -12.19 -7.36 20.98
CA ARG A 131 -12.47 -8.74 21.41
C ARG A 131 -11.76 -9.74 20.49
N ALA A 132 -10.45 -9.87 20.64
CA ALA A 132 -9.70 -10.92 19.98
C ALA A 132 -8.82 -11.63 21.00
N TYR A 133 -8.75 -12.96 20.90
CA TYR A 133 -8.01 -13.81 21.82
C TYR A 133 -6.77 -14.39 21.16
N ALA A 134 -5.86 -14.91 21.98
CA ALA A 134 -4.68 -15.60 21.49
C ALA A 134 -5.07 -16.78 20.59
N ASN A 135 -4.35 -16.92 19.48
CA ASN A 135 -4.55 -17.91 18.41
C ASN A 135 -5.86 -17.76 17.61
N ASP A 136 -6.61 -16.67 17.78
CA ASP A 136 -7.69 -16.36 16.86
C ASP A 136 -7.11 -16.00 15.50
N GLU A 137 -7.75 -16.47 14.44
CA GLU A 137 -7.44 -16.11 13.06
C GLU A 137 -8.28 -14.90 12.65
N ILE A 138 -7.62 -13.84 12.25
CA ILE A 138 -8.26 -12.58 11.86
C ILE A 138 -8.06 -12.38 10.38
N THR A 139 -9.14 -12.37 9.62
CA THR A 139 -9.14 -12.04 8.20
C THR A 139 -9.69 -10.64 8.01
N VAL A 140 -8.92 -9.78 7.33
CA VAL A 140 -9.29 -8.39 7.07
C VAL A 140 -9.30 -8.17 5.56
N GLU A 141 -10.44 -7.72 5.05
CA GLU A 141 -10.60 -7.23 3.68
C GLU A 141 -10.63 -5.70 3.72
N TYR A 142 -9.74 -5.07 3.01
CA TYR A 142 -9.57 -3.63 3.11
C TYR A 142 -8.96 -3.05 1.84
N THR A 143 -9.17 -1.76 1.65
CA THR A 143 -8.52 -0.97 0.62
C THR A 143 -7.41 -0.14 1.24
N ALA A 144 -6.22 -0.21 0.67
CA ALA A 144 -5.08 0.60 1.11
C ALA A 144 -4.28 1.13 -0.06
N GLY A 145 -3.56 2.21 0.16
CA GLY A 145 -2.71 2.83 -0.83
C GLY A 145 -2.65 4.35 -0.68
N LEU A 146 -1.84 4.95 -1.53
CA LEU A 146 -1.78 6.41 -1.61
C LEU A 146 -2.86 6.91 -2.57
N ASP A 147 -3.36 8.12 -2.36
CA ASP A 147 -4.12 8.81 -3.40
C ASP A 147 -3.14 9.44 -4.40
N GLY A 148 -2.62 8.59 -5.31
CA GLY A 148 -1.66 9.01 -6.32
C GLY A 148 -2.25 10.02 -7.31
N SER A 149 -3.57 10.04 -7.48
CA SER A 149 -4.25 11.00 -8.34
C SER A 149 -4.14 12.43 -7.80
N ALA A 150 -4.20 12.60 -6.49
CA ALA A 150 -4.00 13.87 -5.80
C ALA A 150 -2.51 14.27 -5.75
N ILE A 151 -1.59 13.30 -5.83
CA ILE A 151 -0.14 13.55 -5.75
C ILE A 151 0.44 13.75 -7.16
N LYS A 152 0.28 14.95 -7.71
CA LYS A 152 0.71 15.28 -9.09
C LYS A 152 2.18 14.94 -9.40
N VAL A 153 3.04 14.87 -8.38
CA VAL A 153 4.47 14.53 -8.55
C VAL A 153 4.63 13.11 -9.08
N PHE A 154 3.82 12.14 -8.64
CA PHE A 154 3.89 10.77 -9.15
C PHE A 154 3.60 10.71 -10.65
N LYS A 155 2.52 11.37 -11.07
CA LYS A 155 2.16 11.50 -12.49
C LYS A 155 3.28 12.08 -13.33
N LEU A 156 3.87 13.19 -12.85
CA LEU A 156 4.96 13.86 -13.53
C LEU A 156 6.21 12.98 -13.64
N LEU A 157 6.55 12.22 -12.59
CA LEU A 157 7.71 11.32 -12.62
C LEU A 157 7.52 10.19 -13.64
N ILE A 158 6.34 9.55 -13.62
CA ILE A 158 6.02 8.49 -14.58
C ILE A 158 6.06 9.04 -16.01
N LEU A 159 5.48 10.20 -16.27
CA LEU A 159 5.50 10.82 -17.60
C LEU A 159 6.91 11.12 -18.07
N ARG A 160 7.79 11.64 -17.21
CA ARG A 160 9.19 11.93 -17.57
C ARG A 160 9.97 10.64 -17.87
N ALA A 161 9.84 9.63 -17.02
CA ALA A 161 10.50 8.36 -17.24
C ALA A 161 9.98 7.68 -18.50
N ALA A 162 8.66 7.64 -18.71
CA ALA A 162 8.05 7.07 -19.91
C ALA A 162 8.49 7.80 -21.19
N THR A 163 8.63 9.12 -21.15
CA THR A 163 9.14 9.88 -22.30
C THR A 163 10.56 9.45 -22.67
N ARG A 164 11.44 9.26 -21.67
CA ARG A 164 12.81 8.75 -21.92
C ARG A 164 12.79 7.35 -22.51
N GLU A 165 12.01 6.44 -21.95
CA GLU A 165 11.90 5.08 -22.46
C GLU A 165 11.39 5.03 -23.90
N MET A 166 10.33 5.78 -24.20
CA MET A 166 9.77 5.83 -25.55
C MET A 166 10.74 6.47 -26.57
N GLN A 167 11.53 7.46 -26.17
CA GLN A 167 12.56 8.04 -27.01
C GLN A 167 13.71 7.04 -27.24
N ASN A 168 14.16 6.33 -26.22
CA ASN A 168 15.19 5.31 -26.33
C ASN A 168 14.75 4.19 -27.28
N MET A 169 13.52 3.68 -27.13
CA MET A 169 12.97 2.67 -28.04
C MET A 169 12.94 3.14 -29.50
N HIS A 170 12.65 4.42 -29.74
CA HIS A 170 12.65 4.99 -31.08
C HIS A 170 14.06 5.12 -31.65
N ASP A 171 15.01 5.55 -30.85
CA ASP A 171 16.42 5.70 -31.23
C ASP A 171 17.06 4.33 -31.51
N ASP A 172 16.74 3.29 -30.75
CA ASP A 172 17.21 1.92 -31.00
C ASP A 172 16.73 1.35 -32.34
N VAL A 173 15.52 1.73 -32.77
CA VAL A 173 14.97 1.30 -34.07
C VAL A 173 15.57 2.09 -35.23
N VAL A 174 15.90 3.38 -35.03
CA VAL A 174 16.46 4.27 -36.04
C VAL A 174 17.98 4.27 -36.04
N GLY A 175 18.61 3.98 -34.91
CA GLY A 175 20.00 4.26 -34.60
C GLY A 175 21.03 3.22 -35.04
N ILE A 176 20.65 2.20 -35.81
CA ILE A 176 21.62 1.23 -36.37
C ILE A 176 22.61 1.85 -37.36
N LYS A 177 22.44 3.11 -37.76
CA LYS A 177 23.27 3.74 -38.77
C LYS A 177 24.43 4.59 -38.27
N ASP A 178 24.52 4.97 -37.00
CA ASP A 178 25.57 5.88 -36.52
C ASP A 178 26.29 5.36 -35.26
N LEU A 179 26.73 4.10 -35.28
CA LEU A 179 27.50 3.50 -34.20
C LEU A 179 28.90 4.10 -33.98
N GLU A 180 29.40 4.94 -34.90
CA GLU A 180 30.79 5.43 -34.82
C GLU A 180 30.98 6.76 -34.11
N THR A 181 29.95 7.51 -33.77
CA THR A 181 30.08 8.90 -33.27
C THR A 181 29.41 9.20 -31.94
N ARG A 182 28.74 8.25 -31.30
CA ARG A 182 28.14 8.49 -30.00
C ARG A 182 29.04 7.99 -28.86
N ASN A 183 29.69 8.93 -28.17
CA ASN A 183 29.95 8.78 -26.74
C ASN A 183 28.60 8.76 -26.03
N VAL A 184 27.87 7.66 -26.17
CA VAL A 184 26.57 7.48 -25.53
C VAL A 184 26.85 7.25 -24.06
N ALA A 185 26.62 8.25 -23.24
CA ALA A 185 26.44 8.02 -21.81
C ALA A 185 25.40 6.92 -21.67
N PRO A 186 25.57 5.96 -20.73
CA PRO A 186 24.60 4.90 -20.53
C PRO A 186 23.21 5.55 -20.38
N LEU A 187 22.28 5.19 -21.27
CA LEU A 187 20.94 5.68 -21.26
C LEU A 187 20.32 5.29 -19.92
N GLU A 188 20.00 6.28 -19.09
CA GLU A 188 19.31 6.02 -17.84
C GLU A 188 17.92 5.48 -18.16
N THR A 189 17.70 4.21 -17.85
CA THR A 189 16.40 3.55 -17.96
C THR A 189 15.63 3.70 -16.65
N GLY A 190 14.30 3.73 -16.72
CA GLY A 190 13.45 3.87 -15.54
C GLY A 190 13.57 5.22 -14.85
N PHE A 191 13.47 5.22 -13.51
CA PHE A 191 13.60 6.44 -12.70
C PHE A 191 15.04 6.73 -12.34
N THR A 192 15.45 7.99 -12.47
CA THR A 192 16.74 8.45 -11.97
C THR A 192 16.73 8.49 -10.43
N GLU A 193 17.91 8.37 -9.81
CA GLU A 193 18.04 8.48 -8.35
C GLU A 193 17.49 9.81 -7.83
N ARG A 194 17.73 10.90 -8.54
CA ARG A 194 17.23 12.24 -8.19
C ARG A 194 15.71 12.32 -8.20
N GLU A 195 15.06 11.65 -9.16
CA GLU A 195 13.61 11.56 -9.24
C GLU A 195 13.04 10.75 -8.07
N LEU A 196 13.64 9.61 -7.75
CA LEU A 196 13.24 8.79 -6.60
C LEU A 196 13.43 9.53 -5.27
N LEU A 197 14.49 10.32 -5.11
CA LEU A 197 14.70 11.15 -3.91
C LEU A 197 13.57 12.17 -3.73
N SER A 198 13.01 12.71 -4.80
CA SER A 198 11.90 13.69 -4.70
C SER A 198 10.63 13.11 -4.07
N VAL A 199 10.45 11.80 -4.15
CA VAL A 199 9.28 11.08 -3.60
C VAL A 199 9.59 10.28 -2.34
N LYS A 200 10.82 10.35 -1.82
CA LYS A 200 11.28 9.63 -0.63
C LYS A 200 10.39 9.84 0.60
N ARG A 201 9.77 11.01 0.75
CA ARG A 201 8.87 11.32 1.87
C ARG A 201 7.62 10.43 1.94
N TRP A 202 7.22 9.81 0.84
CA TRP A 202 6.08 8.88 0.79
C TRP A 202 6.50 7.42 0.93
N LYS A 203 7.81 7.14 0.96
CA LYS A 203 8.32 5.79 1.14
C LYS A 203 7.97 5.25 2.51
N ARG A 204 7.47 4.01 2.55
CA ARG A 204 7.20 3.33 3.82
C ARG A 204 8.52 3.01 4.53
N ILE A 205 8.69 3.52 5.73
CA ILE A 205 9.81 3.15 6.59
C ILE A 205 9.41 1.87 7.33
N ARG A 206 10.20 0.80 7.20
CA ARG A 206 10.07 -0.34 8.10
C ARG A 206 10.66 0.09 9.44
N ILE A 207 9.83 0.12 10.46
CA ILE A 207 10.32 0.12 11.84
C ILE A 207 10.67 -1.33 12.09
N ALA A 208 11.97 -1.60 12.25
CA ALA A 208 12.49 -2.93 12.58
C ALA A 208 12.17 -3.24 14.03
#